data_dd5316b7b314138b6219bf9542f93488
#
_entry.id   dd5316b7b314138b6219bf9542f93488
#
_cell.length_a   1.000
_cell.length_b   1.000
_cell.length_c   1.000
_cell.angle_alpha   90.00
_cell.angle_beta   90.00
_cell.angle_gamma   90.00
#
_symmetry.space_group_name_H-M   'P 1'
#
loop_
_entity.id
_entity.type
_entity.pdbx_description
1 polymer ?
#
loop_
_entity_poly.entity_id
_entity_poly.type
_entity_poly.pdbx_seq_one_letter_code
_entity_poly.pdbx_strand_id
1 'polypeptide(L)'
;GAPARGGGGGRGRPGGGGAPGAGRPGGGFAGRGGRGGRGGTQGAFGRPGGRPVRGRKSRRAKRQEFEQQGAPSLGGVQVPRGDGNTEVRIRAGASLADFAEKIDANPAALVTVLFHLGEMATATQSLDEDTFQALGAELGYVVKIVSPEDEDRELLEDFDIDLAAEEAAETDEDLLPRPPVVTVMGHVDHGKTKTLDAIRQTDVVAGEAGGITQHIGAYQVHTEHEGEDRALTFIDTPGHEAFTAMRARGAEVTDIAILVVAADDGVMPQTVEALNHAQSAGVPIVVAVNKVDKPDANPAKIRQQLTEYNLVAEEYGGDTMFVDISALQRKGIDDLLEAVLLTADAALDLRANPNKDARGVAIEANLDKGRGAVATVLVQSGTLRVGDAIVAGTAHGRVRAMFDEYGNPVEEAGPSRPVQVLGLTSVPRAGDSFLVAPDDRTARQIADRREAAERAATLAKRRKRISLEDFNEALQQGK
;
A
#
# COMPACT_ATOMS: atom_id res chain seq x y z
N GLY A 1 42.83 43.23 15.37
CA GLY A 1 43.45 44.10 14.41
C GLY A 1 42.90 43.83 13.04
N ALA A 2 41.86 44.54 12.67
CA ALA A 2 41.58 44.85 11.25
C ALA A 2 42.50 46.05 10.90
N PRO A 3 42.66 46.54 9.67
CA PRO A 3 41.66 46.61 8.61
C PRO A 3 42.17 46.51 7.14
N ALA A 4 41.26 46.49 6.26
CA ALA A 4 40.89 47.41 5.16
C ALA A 4 41.35 47.11 3.73
N ARG A 5 40.34 47.16 2.87
CA ARG A 5 40.13 47.94 1.64
C ARG A 5 40.94 47.60 0.38
N GLY A 6 40.26 47.42 -0.65
CA GLY A 6 39.86 48.17 -1.86
C GLY A 6 39.74 47.23 -3.03
N GLY A 7 38.85 47.31 -3.93
CA GLY A 7 38.24 48.43 -4.56
C GLY A 7 38.31 48.28 -6.05
N GLY A 8 37.21 48.54 -6.74
CA GLY A 8 37.14 48.93 -8.11
C GLY A 8 36.88 47.78 -9.14
N GLY A 9 35.92 47.79 -9.97
CA GLY A 9 35.14 48.82 -10.60
C GLY A 9 35.10 48.60 -12.11
N GLY A 10 33.92 48.80 -12.74
CA GLY A 10 33.80 48.94 -14.16
C GLY A 10 32.85 47.92 -14.80
N ARG A 11 31.55 48.20 -14.95
CA ARG A 11 30.82 49.06 -15.90
C ARG A 11 31.13 48.72 -17.37
N GLY A 12 30.10 48.30 -18.05
CA GLY A 12 30.03 48.31 -19.49
C GLY A 12 28.82 47.57 -20.07
N ARG A 13 27.67 48.19 -20.09
CA ARG A 13 26.67 48.09 -21.16
C ARG A 13 26.95 49.26 -22.11
N PRO A 14 26.43 49.40 -23.35
CA PRO A 14 25.19 48.89 -23.92
C PRO A 14 25.21 48.66 -25.46
N GLY A 15 24.05 48.33 -25.96
CA GLY A 15 23.58 48.74 -27.29
C GLY A 15 23.55 47.59 -28.29
N GLY A 16 22.50 47.37 -28.90
CA GLY A 16 21.49 47.93 -29.69
C GLY A 16 21.22 46.97 -30.81
N GLY A 17 20.04 46.61 -31.10
CA GLY A 17 19.11 47.27 -31.92
C GLY A 17 18.97 46.53 -33.24
N GLY A 18 17.72 46.18 -33.64
CA GLY A 18 17.44 45.93 -35.02
C GLY A 18 16.46 44.78 -35.33
N ALA A 19 15.16 45.04 -35.21
CA ALA A 19 14.19 44.56 -36.18
C ALA A 19 13.98 45.71 -37.19
N PRO A 20 13.29 45.58 -38.32
CA PRO A 20 12.30 44.61 -38.80
C PRO A 20 12.43 44.34 -40.32
N GLY A 21 11.52 43.49 -40.83
CA GLY A 21 11.28 43.38 -42.27
C GLY A 21 10.39 42.18 -42.60
N ALA A 22 9.22 42.37 -42.58
CA ALA A 22 8.08 42.40 -43.47
C ALA A 22 8.37 41.94 -44.92
N GLY A 23 7.58 40.97 -45.39
CA GLY A 23 7.56 40.59 -46.78
C GLY A 23 6.68 39.38 -47.09
N ARG A 24 5.37 39.58 -47.17
CA ARG A 24 4.49 38.91 -48.17
C ARG A 24 4.58 39.75 -49.45
N PRO A 25 4.21 39.29 -50.68
CA PRO A 25 3.09 38.46 -51.04
C PRO A 25 3.29 37.57 -52.30
N GLY A 26 2.32 36.68 -52.56
CA GLY A 26 1.60 36.75 -53.84
C GLY A 26 1.90 35.74 -54.92
N GLY A 27 0.80 35.21 -55.45
CA GLY A 27 0.70 34.67 -56.77
C GLY A 27 0.61 33.16 -56.82
N GLY A 28 -0.46 32.44 -57.01
CA GLY A 28 -1.54 32.68 -57.95
C GLY A 28 -1.14 32.25 -59.36
N PHE A 29 -1.55 31.03 -59.75
CA PHE A 29 -1.96 30.83 -61.14
C PHE A 29 -2.70 29.51 -61.33
N ALA A 30 -3.83 29.65 -61.89
CA ALA A 30 -4.74 28.71 -62.48
C ALA A 30 -4.22 28.18 -63.85
N GLY A 31 -4.74 27.05 -64.23
CA GLY A 31 -4.68 26.53 -65.59
C GLY A 31 -5.27 25.13 -65.61
N ARG A 32 -6.55 24.93 -65.87
CA ARG A 32 -7.16 24.77 -67.18
C ARG A 32 -6.41 23.73 -68.03
N GLY A 33 -6.97 22.55 -68.35
CA GLY A 33 -8.08 22.23 -69.16
C GLY A 33 -7.74 21.02 -69.98
N GLY A 34 -8.73 20.33 -70.51
CA GLY A 34 -8.61 19.35 -71.60
C GLY A 34 -9.41 18.07 -71.30
N ARG A 35 -10.61 17.95 -71.60
CA ARG A 35 -11.41 17.66 -72.81
C ARG A 35 -10.83 16.58 -73.71
N GLY A 36 -11.60 15.56 -73.83
CA GLY A 36 -11.64 14.60 -74.95
C GLY A 36 -12.01 13.21 -74.46
N GLY A 37 -13.03 12.59 -74.88
CA GLY A 37 -13.96 12.68 -75.93
C GLY A 37 -14.33 11.28 -76.37
N ARG A 38 -15.61 11.03 -76.39
CA ARG A 38 -16.31 10.13 -77.32
C ARG A 38 -15.96 8.68 -77.50
N GLY A 39 -16.99 7.88 -77.39
CA GLY A 39 -17.12 6.60 -78.07
C GLY A 39 -18.29 5.80 -77.56
N GLY A 40 -19.48 6.17 -77.99
CA GLY A 40 -20.63 5.34 -77.81
C GLY A 40 -20.65 4.20 -78.76
N THR A 41 -21.26 3.11 -78.42
CA THR A 41 -22.03 2.25 -79.34
C THR A 41 -23.19 1.60 -78.57
N GLN A 42 -24.35 1.85 -79.01
CA GLN A 42 -25.60 1.18 -78.68
C GLN A 42 -25.48 -0.28 -79.11
N GLY A 43 -25.93 -1.16 -78.27
CA GLY A 43 -26.27 -2.57 -78.55
C GLY A 43 -27.47 -2.93 -77.73
N ALA A 44 -28.62 -2.70 -78.39
CA ALA A 44 -29.90 -3.22 -77.92
C ALA A 44 -29.90 -4.73 -78.06
N PHE A 45 -30.27 -5.42 -77.02
CA PHE A 45 -31.16 -6.56 -76.99
C PHE A 45 -31.43 -6.96 -75.54
N GLY A 46 -32.69 -6.84 -75.18
CA GLY A 46 -33.22 -7.15 -73.87
C GLY A 46 -33.30 -8.64 -73.58
N ARG A 47 -33.26 -8.91 -72.28
CA ARG A 47 -34.01 -10.01 -71.63
C ARG A 47 -34.35 -9.59 -70.21
N PRO A 48 -35.60 -9.65 -69.79
CA PRO A 48 -36.01 -9.39 -68.41
C PRO A 48 -35.87 -10.66 -67.60
N GLY A 49 -35.36 -10.55 -66.39
CA GLY A 49 -35.39 -11.64 -65.42
C GLY A 49 -34.05 -11.96 -64.73
N GLY A 50 -33.46 -10.99 -64.05
CA GLY A 50 -32.40 -11.28 -63.12
C GLY A 50 -32.77 -10.80 -61.70
N ARG A 51 -33.10 -11.73 -60.80
CA ARG A 51 -33.24 -11.44 -59.36
C ARG A 51 -32.03 -10.67 -58.88
N PRO A 52 -32.21 -9.64 -58.04
CA PRO A 52 -31.06 -8.92 -57.45
C PRO A 52 -30.27 -9.89 -56.59
N VAL A 53 -29.03 -10.10 -56.95
CA VAL A 53 -28.06 -10.80 -56.12
C VAL A 53 -27.84 -9.91 -54.89
N ARG A 54 -28.33 -10.33 -53.74
CA ARG A 54 -28.04 -9.72 -52.44
C ARG A 54 -26.52 -9.72 -52.28
N GLY A 55 -25.89 -8.57 -52.49
CA GLY A 55 -24.49 -8.36 -52.21
C GLY A 55 -24.19 -8.76 -50.78
N ARG A 56 -23.21 -9.60 -50.58
CA ARG A 56 -22.69 -9.94 -49.25
C ARG A 56 -22.25 -8.62 -48.58
N LYS A 57 -22.98 -8.22 -47.53
CA LYS A 57 -22.60 -7.07 -46.69
C LYS A 57 -21.16 -7.26 -46.25
N SER A 58 -20.37 -6.19 -46.36
CA SER A 58 -18.97 -6.18 -45.93
C SER A 58 -18.86 -6.49 -44.42
N ARG A 59 -17.76 -7.10 -43.99
CA ARG A 59 -17.52 -7.37 -42.55
C ARG A 59 -17.71 -6.12 -41.70
N ARG A 60 -17.41 -4.95 -42.24
CA ARG A 60 -17.59 -3.65 -41.57
C ARG A 60 -19.06 -3.24 -41.43
N ALA A 61 -19.90 -3.53 -42.45
CA ALA A 61 -21.32 -3.29 -42.37
C ALA A 61 -22.05 -4.29 -41.44
N LYS A 62 -21.58 -5.52 -41.36
CA LYS A 62 -22.06 -6.50 -40.37
C LYS A 62 -21.70 -6.12 -38.93
N ARG A 63 -20.49 -5.54 -38.73
CA ARG A 63 -20.07 -5.11 -37.41
C ARG A 63 -20.85 -3.87 -36.96
N GLN A 64 -21.11 -2.91 -37.87
CA GLN A 64 -21.98 -1.78 -37.59
C GLN A 64 -23.43 -2.15 -37.35
N GLU A 65 -23.98 -3.17 -38.05
CA GLU A 65 -25.31 -3.67 -37.77
C GLU A 65 -25.39 -4.45 -36.44
N PHE A 66 -24.31 -5.11 -36.03
CA PHE A 66 -24.20 -5.78 -34.73
C PHE A 66 -24.04 -4.76 -33.57
N GLU A 67 -23.31 -3.69 -33.81
CA GLU A 67 -23.17 -2.54 -32.88
C GLU A 67 -24.48 -1.73 -32.77
N GLN A 68 -25.36 -1.79 -33.76
CA GLN A 68 -26.65 -1.11 -33.74
C GLN A 68 -27.82 -2.00 -33.23
N GLN A 69 -27.59 -3.28 -32.99
CA GLN A 69 -28.64 -4.25 -32.66
C GLN A 69 -28.80 -4.59 -31.19
N GLY A 70 -28.27 -3.82 -30.26
CA GLY A 70 -28.58 -4.28 -28.96
C GLY A 70 -28.04 -3.57 -27.76
N ALA A 71 -28.58 -2.44 -27.47
CA ALA A 71 -28.65 -2.02 -26.07
C ALA A 71 -30.12 -1.62 -25.80
N PRO A 72 -30.87 -2.32 -24.95
CA PRO A 72 -32.17 -1.84 -24.52
C PRO A 72 -31.94 -0.52 -23.76
N SER A 73 -32.71 0.52 -24.11
CA SER A 73 -32.62 1.82 -23.45
C SER A 73 -33.31 1.76 -22.09
N LEU A 74 -32.54 1.92 -21.02
CA LEU A 74 -33.07 2.27 -19.71
C LEU A 74 -33.19 3.82 -19.66
N GLY A 75 -34.40 4.33 -19.45
CA GLY A 75 -34.64 5.75 -19.37
C GLY A 75 -34.26 6.57 -20.63
N GLY A 76 -34.22 5.94 -21.83
CA GLY A 76 -33.87 6.62 -23.08
C GLY A 76 -32.38 6.72 -23.38
N VAL A 77 -31.50 6.17 -22.55
CA VAL A 77 -30.04 6.19 -22.73
C VAL A 77 -29.53 4.79 -23.02
N GLN A 78 -28.64 4.65 -24.00
CA GLN A 78 -28.01 3.36 -24.33
C GLN A 78 -26.79 3.14 -23.43
N VAL A 79 -26.85 2.12 -22.58
CA VAL A 79 -25.74 1.64 -21.74
C VAL A 79 -25.42 0.20 -22.14
N PRO A 80 -24.14 -0.16 -22.30
CA PRO A 80 -23.76 -1.56 -22.48
C PRO A 80 -24.30 -2.41 -21.33
N ARG A 81 -24.85 -3.57 -21.64
CA ARG A 81 -25.32 -4.53 -20.64
C ARG A 81 -24.42 -5.76 -20.65
N GLY A 82 -24.07 -6.20 -19.46
CA GLY A 82 -23.42 -7.48 -19.25
C GLY A 82 -24.37 -8.66 -19.46
N ASP A 83 -23.81 -9.84 -19.50
CA ASP A 83 -24.54 -11.13 -19.66
C ASP A 83 -24.98 -11.74 -18.32
N GLY A 84 -24.86 -11.03 -17.22
CA GLY A 84 -25.12 -11.48 -15.85
C GLY A 84 -23.97 -12.20 -15.18
N ASN A 85 -22.92 -12.56 -15.92
CA ASN A 85 -21.73 -13.22 -15.40
C ASN A 85 -20.44 -12.41 -15.62
N THR A 86 -20.52 -11.30 -16.37
CA THR A 86 -19.36 -10.45 -16.62
C THR A 86 -18.94 -9.77 -15.33
N GLU A 87 -17.76 -10.14 -14.82
CA GLU A 87 -17.18 -9.52 -13.64
C GLU A 87 -16.56 -8.16 -14.00
N VAL A 88 -16.87 -7.14 -13.22
CA VAL A 88 -16.25 -5.82 -13.30
C VAL A 88 -15.60 -5.50 -11.95
N ARG A 89 -14.29 -5.37 -11.95
CA ARG A 89 -13.51 -5.08 -10.74
C ARG A 89 -13.33 -3.59 -10.58
N ILE A 90 -13.66 -3.07 -9.41
CA ILE A 90 -13.65 -1.64 -9.10
C ILE A 90 -13.03 -1.41 -7.73
N ARG A 91 -12.28 -0.33 -7.61
CA ARG A 91 -11.70 0.10 -6.32
C ARG A 91 -12.77 0.52 -5.33
N ALA A 92 -12.50 0.26 -4.05
CA ALA A 92 -13.25 0.90 -2.98
C ALA A 92 -13.14 2.43 -3.08
N GLY A 93 -14.29 3.11 -3.17
CA GLY A 93 -14.35 4.57 -3.33
C GLY A 93 -14.06 5.11 -4.73
N ALA A 94 -14.08 4.26 -5.76
CA ALA A 94 -14.02 4.68 -7.16
C ALA A 94 -15.19 5.61 -7.52
N SER A 95 -15.03 6.35 -8.62
CA SER A 95 -16.09 7.22 -9.15
C SER A 95 -16.95 6.48 -10.18
N LEU A 96 -18.14 7.03 -10.44
CA LEU A 96 -19.00 6.52 -11.50
C LEU A 96 -18.33 6.60 -12.89
N ALA A 97 -17.41 7.55 -13.08
CA ALA A 97 -16.63 7.67 -14.31
C ALA A 97 -15.65 6.50 -14.47
N ASP A 98 -15.03 6.03 -13.38
CA ASP A 98 -14.13 4.88 -13.40
C ASP A 98 -14.91 3.58 -13.77
N PHE A 99 -16.13 3.45 -13.26
CA PHE A 99 -17.01 2.35 -13.64
C PHE A 99 -17.41 2.42 -15.12
N ALA A 100 -17.76 3.62 -15.59
CA ALA A 100 -18.12 3.85 -16.99
C ALA A 100 -16.98 3.48 -17.95
N GLU A 101 -15.74 3.81 -17.59
CA GLU A 101 -14.56 3.44 -18.38
C GLU A 101 -14.37 1.91 -18.45
N LYS A 102 -14.57 1.21 -17.33
CA LYS A 102 -14.44 -0.26 -17.25
C LYS A 102 -15.47 -1.01 -18.13
N ILE A 103 -16.67 -0.47 -18.29
CA ILE A 103 -17.74 -1.08 -19.10
C ILE A 103 -17.92 -0.42 -20.48
N ASP A 104 -16.99 0.46 -20.88
CA ASP A 104 -17.05 1.25 -22.14
C ASP A 104 -18.38 2.01 -22.30
N ALA A 105 -18.83 2.64 -21.21
CA ALA A 105 -20.09 3.38 -21.15
C ALA A 105 -19.87 4.89 -21.00
N ASN A 106 -20.91 5.67 -21.31
CA ASN A 106 -20.87 7.10 -21.03
C ASN A 106 -21.24 7.36 -19.56
N PRO A 107 -20.37 8.09 -18.79
CA PRO A 107 -20.66 8.39 -17.39
C PRO A 107 -22.00 9.10 -17.16
N ALA A 108 -22.42 9.99 -18.08
CA ALA A 108 -23.71 10.69 -17.98
C ALA A 108 -24.92 9.72 -18.11
N ALA A 109 -24.73 8.65 -18.88
CA ALA A 109 -25.75 7.61 -19.01
C ALA A 109 -25.96 6.85 -17.69
N LEU A 110 -24.86 6.55 -16.98
CA LEU A 110 -24.89 5.88 -15.69
C LEU A 110 -25.49 6.76 -14.58
N VAL A 111 -25.25 8.07 -14.61
CA VAL A 111 -25.94 9.02 -13.72
C VAL A 111 -27.45 8.92 -13.87
N THR A 112 -27.95 8.79 -15.13
CA THR A 112 -29.38 8.64 -15.39
C THR A 112 -29.91 7.31 -14.85
N VAL A 113 -29.16 6.24 -14.97
CA VAL A 113 -29.53 4.93 -14.40
C VAL A 113 -29.61 5.00 -12.88
N LEU A 114 -28.62 5.59 -12.21
CA LEU A 114 -28.62 5.80 -10.75
C LEU A 114 -29.80 6.64 -10.29
N PHE A 115 -30.14 7.69 -11.04
CA PHE A 115 -31.30 8.51 -10.76
C PHE A 115 -32.60 7.71 -10.81
N HIS A 116 -32.74 6.75 -11.73
CA HIS A 116 -33.88 5.85 -11.79
C HIS A 116 -33.90 4.82 -10.63
N LEU A 117 -32.74 4.46 -10.09
CA LEU A 117 -32.62 3.63 -8.89
C LEU A 117 -32.93 4.40 -7.59
N GLY A 118 -33.13 5.72 -7.69
CA GLY A 118 -33.45 6.59 -6.58
C GLY A 118 -32.22 7.22 -5.91
N GLU A 119 -31.06 7.04 -6.49
CA GLU A 119 -29.79 7.63 -6.01
C GLU A 119 -29.34 8.80 -6.88
N MET A 120 -28.96 9.88 -6.22
CA MET A 120 -28.41 11.08 -6.87
C MET A 120 -26.90 11.10 -6.74
N ALA A 121 -26.19 10.82 -7.81
CA ALA A 121 -24.75 10.89 -7.85
C ALA A 121 -24.26 11.66 -9.10
N THR A 122 -23.11 12.31 -8.98
CA THR A 122 -22.43 12.92 -10.12
C THR A 122 -21.42 11.94 -10.72
N ALA A 123 -21.07 12.11 -11.99
CA ALA A 123 -20.12 11.23 -12.68
C ALA A 123 -18.76 11.12 -11.98
N THR A 124 -18.35 12.14 -11.23
CA THR A 124 -17.06 12.21 -10.52
C THR A 124 -17.17 11.93 -9.03
N GLN A 125 -18.34 11.60 -8.56
CA GLN A 125 -18.57 11.27 -7.15
C GLN A 125 -18.16 9.83 -6.89
N SER A 126 -17.45 9.61 -5.77
CA SER A 126 -17.18 8.27 -5.25
C SER A 126 -18.48 7.65 -4.74
N LEU A 127 -18.74 6.43 -5.12
CA LEU A 127 -19.88 5.66 -4.69
C LEU A 127 -19.44 4.61 -3.64
N ASP A 128 -20.38 4.19 -2.83
CA ASP A 128 -20.19 3.09 -1.91
C ASP A 128 -20.35 1.74 -2.61
N GLU A 129 -19.98 0.69 -1.91
CA GLU A 129 -20.01 -0.68 -2.44
C GLU A 129 -21.42 -1.11 -2.81
N ASP A 130 -22.40 -0.84 -1.94
CA ASP A 130 -23.79 -1.24 -2.13
C ASP A 130 -24.39 -0.59 -3.39
N THR A 131 -24.08 0.68 -3.63
CA THR A 131 -24.50 1.41 -4.84
C THR A 131 -23.88 0.83 -6.10
N PHE A 132 -22.58 0.46 -6.07
CA PHE A 132 -21.95 -0.21 -7.20
C PHE A 132 -22.52 -1.60 -7.48
N GLN A 133 -22.81 -2.37 -6.44
CA GLN A 133 -23.44 -3.69 -6.57
C GLN A 133 -24.85 -3.57 -7.17
N ALA A 134 -25.66 -2.61 -6.67
CA ALA A 134 -27.00 -2.35 -7.20
C ALA A 134 -26.96 -1.89 -8.67
N LEU A 135 -26.05 -0.99 -9.02
CA LEU A 135 -25.86 -0.52 -10.39
C LEU A 135 -25.38 -1.67 -11.32
N GLY A 136 -24.45 -2.48 -10.85
CA GLY A 136 -23.96 -3.64 -11.57
C GLY A 136 -25.07 -4.65 -11.85
N ALA A 137 -25.85 -5.00 -10.83
CA ALA A 137 -26.97 -5.94 -10.95
C ALA A 137 -28.01 -5.46 -11.99
N GLU A 138 -28.34 -4.15 -12.00
CA GLU A 138 -29.27 -3.57 -12.98
C GLU A 138 -28.73 -3.60 -14.40
N LEU A 139 -27.43 -3.44 -14.57
CA LEU A 139 -26.75 -3.47 -15.87
C LEU A 139 -26.32 -4.87 -16.30
N GLY A 140 -26.49 -5.89 -15.45
CA GLY A 140 -26.10 -7.28 -15.73
C GLY A 140 -24.61 -7.54 -15.59
N TYR A 141 -23.94 -6.82 -14.69
CA TYR A 141 -22.54 -7.02 -14.31
C TYR A 141 -22.43 -7.50 -12.86
N VAL A 142 -21.46 -8.36 -12.61
CA VAL A 142 -21.07 -8.72 -11.24
C VAL A 142 -19.94 -7.79 -10.81
N VAL A 143 -20.26 -6.83 -9.94
CA VAL A 143 -19.25 -5.89 -9.44
C VAL A 143 -18.51 -6.51 -8.28
N LYS A 144 -17.17 -6.57 -8.39
CA LYS A 144 -16.26 -6.94 -7.31
C LYS A 144 -15.47 -5.71 -6.87
N ILE A 145 -15.56 -5.39 -5.59
CA ILE A 145 -14.72 -4.36 -5.01
C ILE A 145 -13.33 -4.97 -4.78
N VAL A 146 -12.33 -4.33 -5.36
CA VAL A 146 -10.93 -4.76 -5.32
C VAL A 146 -10.22 -3.98 -4.22
N SER A 147 -9.50 -4.68 -3.36
CA SER A 147 -8.65 -4.05 -2.37
C SER A 147 -7.41 -3.42 -3.05
N PRO A 148 -6.74 -2.46 -2.40
CA PRO A 148 -5.48 -1.92 -2.93
C PRO A 148 -4.40 -3.01 -3.14
N GLU A 149 -4.45 -4.07 -2.33
CA GLU A 149 -3.53 -5.20 -2.42
C GLU A 149 -3.81 -6.08 -3.65
N ASP A 150 -5.10 -6.32 -3.96
CA ASP A 150 -5.48 -7.06 -5.17
C ASP A 150 -5.12 -6.30 -6.44
N GLU A 151 -5.26 -4.96 -6.42
CA GLU A 151 -4.82 -4.13 -7.56
C GLU A 151 -3.30 -4.14 -7.74
N ASP A 152 -2.56 -4.13 -6.64
CA ASP A 152 -1.10 -4.24 -6.70
C ASP A 152 -0.69 -5.62 -7.23
N ARG A 153 -1.43 -6.66 -6.86
CA ARG A 153 -1.22 -8.02 -7.39
C ARG A 153 -1.48 -8.07 -8.90
N GLU A 154 -2.61 -7.54 -9.38
CA GLU A 154 -2.89 -7.45 -10.82
C GLU A 154 -1.83 -6.63 -11.58
N LEU A 155 -1.34 -5.55 -10.95
CA LEU A 155 -0.28 -4.75 -11.54
C LEU A 155 1.02 -5.55 -11.68
N LEU A 156 1.35 -6.40 -10.71
CA LEU A 156 2.55 -7.24 -10.73
C LEU A 156 2.43 -8.36 -11.77
N GLU A 157 1.25 -8.94 -11.96
CA GLU A 157 0.98 -9.93 -13.03
C GLU A 157 1.27 -9.37 -14.43
N ASP A 158 1.01 -8.08 -14.67
CA ASP A 158 1.37 -7.39 -15.93
C ASP A 158 2.88 -7.37 -16.21
N PHE A 159 3.70 -7.62 -15.19
CA PHE A 159 5.17 -7.70 -15.28
C PHE A 159 5.71 -9.13 -15.16
N ASP A 160 4.84 -10.13 -15.36
CA ASP A 160 5.16 -11.56 -15.20
C ASP A 160 5.59 -11.94 -13.76
N ILE A 161 5.15 -11.17 -12.75
CA ILE A 161 5.36 -11.46 -11.34
C ILE A 161 4.03 -11.93 -10.76
N ASP A 162 3.79 -13.24 -10.81
CA ASP A 162 2.58 -13.86 -10.26
C ASP A 162 2.86 -14.40 -8.86
N LEU A 163 2.54 -13.59 -7.85
CA LEU A 163 2.76 -13.91 -6.45
C LEU A 163 1.98 -15.16 -6.00
N ALA A 164 0.75 -15.32 -6.51
CA ALA A 164 -0.11 -16.43 -6.13
C ALA A 164 0.36 -17.75 -6.74
N ALA A 165 0.82 -17.71 -8.00
CA ALA A 165 1.39 -18.88 -8.65
C ALA A 165 2.70 -19.32 -8.01
N GLU A 166 3.56 -18.37 -7.59
CA GLU A 166 4.80 -18.67 -6.88
C GLU A 166 4.52 -19.32 -5.51
N GLU A 167 3.56 -18.79 -4.74
CA GLU A 167 3.14 -19.36 -3.45
C GLU A 167 2.51 -20.75 -3.62
N ALA A 168 1.70 -20.94 -4.64
CA ALA A 168 1.08 -22.23 -4.94
C ALA A 168 2.07 -23.29 -5.45
N ALA A 169 3.21 -22.88 -5.99
CA ALA A 169 4.25 -23.76 -6.47
C ALA A 169 5.23 -24.20 -5.35
N GLU A 170 5.19 -23.54 -4.18
CA GLU A 170 6.04 -23.89 -3.03
C GLU A 170 5.62 -25.24 -2.44
N THR A 171 6.61 -26.04 -2.13
CA THR A 171 6.43 -27.33 -1.43
C THR A 171 6.81 -27.21 0.02
N ASP A 172 6.31 -28.13 0.86
CA ASP A 172 6.70 -28.16 2.29
C ASP A 172 8.21 -28.29 2.50
N GLU A 173 8.94 -28.81 1.52
CA GLU A 173 10.41 -28.96 1.57
C GLU A 173 11.14 -27.61 1.37
N ASP A 174 10.49 -26.65 0.72
CA ASP A 174 11.03 -25.29 0.47
C ASP A 174 10.84 -24.37 1.69
N LEU A 175 9.91 -24.74 2.59
CA LEU A 175 9.53 -23.93 3.72
C LEU A 175 10.38 -24.28 4.95
N LEU A 176 11.23 -23.35 5.34
CA LEU A 176 12.08 -23.48 6.54
C LEU A 176 11.52 -22.66 7.71
N PRO A 177 11.75 -23.11 8.97
CA PRO A 177 11.38 -22.32 10.13
C PRO A 177 12.02 -20.93 10.10
N ARG A 178 11.22 -19.90 10.41
CA ARG A 178 11.70 -18.53 10.52
C ARG A 178 11.51 -17.97 11.93
N PRO A 179 12.34 -17.02 12.35
CA PRO A 179 12.17 -16.33 13.61
C PRO A 179 10.77 -15.69 13.73
N PRO A 180 10.11 -15.76 14.90
CA PRO A 180 8.89 -14.99 15.14
C PRO A 180 9.18 -13.50 15.16
N VAL A 181 8.26 -12.73 14.56
CA VAL A 181 8.26 -11.27 14.60
C VAL A 181 7.36 -10.81 15.74
N VAL A 182 7.94 -10.13 16.71
CA VAL A 182 7.30 -9.76 17.97
C VAL A 182 7.17 -8.24 18.07
N THR A 183 5.97 -7.74 18.24
CA THR A 183 5.74 -6.31 18.47
C THR A 183 5.49 -6.04 19.94
N VAL A 184 6.14 -5.00 20.49
CA VAL A 184 5.96 -4.59 21.88
C VAL A 184 5.04 -3.37 21.92
N MET A 185 3.89 -3.53 22.58
CA MET A 185 2.82 -2.55 22.66
C MET A 185 2.48 -2.20 24.12
N GLY A 186 1.70 -1.16 24.32
CA GLY A 186 1.20 -0.75 25.64
C GLY A 186 1.28 0.76 25.83
N HIS A 187 0.93 1.21 27.04
CA HIS A 187 0.89 2.63 27.38
C HIS A 187 2.28 3.25 27.47
N VAL A 188 2.38 4.59 27.26
CA VAL A 188 3.58 5.38 27.59
C VAL A 188 3.90 5.18 29.06
N ASP A 189 5.19 5.19 29.43
CA ASP A 189 5.69 5.01 30.80
C ASP A 189 5.46 3.63 31.45
N HIS A 190 4.81 2.68 30.76
CA HIS A 190 4.75 1.29 31.25
C HIS A 190 6.06 0.53 31.12
N GLY A 191 7.05 1.15 30.48
CA GLY A 191 8.41 0.66 30.40
C GLY A 191 8.71 -0.24 29.21
N LYS A 192 7.99 -0.06 28.07
CA LYS A 192 8.25 -0.78 26.82
C LYS A 192 9.71 -0.71 26.39
N THR A 193 10.25 0.52 26.18
CA THR A 193 11.63 0.72 25.75
C THR A 193 12.63 0.15 26.77
N LYS A 194 12.34 0.25 28.08
CA LYS A 194 13.17 -0.39 29.12
C LYS A 194 13.12 -1.92 29.06
N THR A 195 11.96 -2.50 28.74
CA THR A 195 11.83 -3.94 28.55
C THR A 195 12.64 -4.39 27.34
N LEU A 196 12.58 -3.63 26.24
CA LEU A 196 13.37 -3.91 25.05
C LEU A 196 14.88 -3.72 25.29
N ASP A 197 15.28 -2.70 26.06
CA ASP A 197 16.67 -2.51 26.48
C ASP A 197 17.16 -3.68 27.36
N ALA A 198 16.30 -4.16 28.26
CA ALA A 198 16.63 -5.32 29.08
C ALA A 198 16.83 -6.59 28.23
N ILE A 199 16.00 -6.79 27.20
CA ILE A 199 16.11 -7.89 26.24
C ILE A 199 17.39 -7.74 25.39
N ARG A 200 17.67 -6.56 24.85
CA ARG A 200 18.89 -6.27 24.06
C ARG A 200 20.16 -6.21 24.86
N GLN A 201 20.07 -6.11 26.18
CA GLN A 201 21.16 -5.80 27.09
C GLN A 201 21.85 -4.45 26.76
N THR A 202 21.09 -3.46 26.31
CA THR A 202 21.51 -2.13 25.94
C THR A 202 20.86 -1.07 26.83
N ASP A 203 21.18 0.21 26.63
CA ASP A 203 20.58 1.36 27.32
C ASP A 203 20.22 2.47 26.30
N VAL A 204 19.29 2.16 25.40
CA VAL A 204 18.81 3.09 24.36
C VAL A 204 18.00 4.23 24.97
N VAL A 205 17.26 3.95 26.04
CA VAL A 205 16.48 4.96 26.79
C VAL A 205 17.31 6.18 27.17
N ALA A 206 18.58 5.97 27.52
CA ALA A 206 19.48 7.06 27.90
C ALA A 206 19.85 7.99 26.74
N GLY A 207 19.71 7.53 25.50
CA GLY A 207 20.01 8.28 24.28
C GLY A 207 18.81 9.00 23.65
N GLU A 208 17.61 8.60 23.97
CA GLU A 208 16.39 9.18 23.38
C GLU A 208 15.92 10.45 24.13
N ALA A 209 15.56 11.48 23.37
CA ALA A 209 15.03 12.72 23.93
C ALA A 209 13.68 12.48 24.61
N GLY A 210 13.66 12.61 25.94
CA GLY A 210 12.46 12.38 26.76
C GLY A 210 12.24 10.92 27.18
N GLY A 211 13.13 10.00 26.82
CA GLY A 211 13.04 8.58 27.20
C GLY A 211 11.83 7.84 26.60
N ILE A 212 11.35 8.32 25.45
CA ILE A 212 10.22 7.71 24.71
C ILE A 212 10.68 7.35 23.30
N THR A 213 10.27 6.18 22.82
CA THR A 213 10.49 5.74 21.43
C THR A 213 9.66 6.61 20.49
N GLN A 214 10.31 7.26 19.53
CA GLN A 214 9.66 8.12 18.53
C GLN A 214 9.65 7.48 17.13
N HIS A 215 10.56 6.56 16.87
CA HIS A 215 10.70 5.83 15.63
C HIS A 215 10.35 4.35 15.81
N ILE A 216 9.92 3.68 14.76
CA ILE A 216 9.72 2.23 14.80
C ILE A 216 11.09 1.57 14.66
N GLY A 217 11.63 1.03 15.74
CA GLY A 217 12.87 0.25 15.72
C GLY A 217 12.59 -1.23 15.42
N ALA A 218 13.47 -1.87 14.66
CA ALA A 218 13.43 -3.31 14.47
C ALA A 218 14.83 -3.90 14.66
N TYR A 219 14.91 -5.01 15.38
CA TYR A 219 16.18 -5.68 15.69
C TYR A 219 15.96 -7.15 16.01
N GLN A 220 17.02 -7.95 15.90
CA GLN A 220 16.99 -9.37 16.16
C GLN A 220 17.75 -9.69 17.46
N VAL A 221 17.19 -10.59 18.25
CA VAL A 221 17.79 -11.09 19.50
C VAL A 221 17.86 -12.59 19.42
N HIS A 222 18.96 -13.13 19.92
CA HIS A 222 19.19 -14.57 20.05
C HIS A 222 19.03 -15.00 21.50
N THR A 223 18.33 -16.09 21.72
CA THR A 223 18.14 -16.71 23.04
C THR A 223 18.28 -18.22 22.95
N GLU A 224 18.79 -18.82 23.99
CA GLU A 224 18.88 -20.29 24.11
C GLU A 224 17.54 -20.83 24.61
N HIS A 225 16.90 -21.71 23.83
CA HIS A 225 15.68 -22.39 24.19
C HIS A 225 15.83 -23.88 23.87
N GLU A 226 15.57 -24.75 24.86
CA GLU A 226 15.74 -26.22 24.74
C GLU A 226 17.12 -26.67 24.24
N GLY A 227 18.15 -25.84 24.45
CA GLY A 227 19.53 -26.10 24.01
C GLY A 227 19.83 -25.73 22.58
N GLU A 228 18.91 -25.06 21.91
CA GLU A 228 19.08 -24.50 20.58
C GLU A 228 19.10 -22.96 20.62
N ASP A 229 19.92 -22.34 19.78
CA ASP A 229 19.95 -20.89 19.62
C ASP A 229 18.78 -20.47 18.72
N ARG A 230 17.81 -19.79 19.30
CA ARG A 230 16.60 -19.29 18.63
C ARG A 230 16.65 -17.79 18.48
N ALA A 231 16.39 -17.31 17.27
CA ALA A 231 16.29 -15.88 16.99
C ALA A 231 14.83 -15.39 17.14
N LEU A 232 14.66 -14.19 17.67
CA LEU A 232 13.39 -13.46 17.72
C LEU A 232 13.61 -12.07 17.12
N THR A 233 12.69 -11.62 16.30
CA THR A 233 12.73 -10.27 15.76
C THR A 233 11.75 -9.37 16.48
N PHE A 234 12.24 -8.31 17.09
CA PHE A 234 11.43 -7.34 17.82
C PHE A 234 11.16 -6.10 17.00
N ILE A 235 9.92 -5.60 17.07
CA ILE A 235 9.51 -4.31 16.53
C ILE A 235 9.06 -3.43 17.70
N ASP A 236 9.76 -2.32 17.92
CA ASP A 236 9.40 -1.32 18.91
C ASP A 236 8.46 -0.29 18.31
N THR A 237 7.27 -0.15 18.88
CA THR A 237 6.27 0.82 18.42
C THR A 237 6.10 1.96 19.43
N PRO A 238 6.03 3.22 18.94
CA PRO A 238 5.77 4.36 19.82
C PRO A 238 4.48 4.20 20.63
N GLY A 239 4.55 4.49 21.92
CA GLY A 239 3.41 4.34 22.86
C GLY A 239 2.44 5.50 22.89
N HIS A 240 2.74 6.60 22.22
CA HIS A 240 1.92 7.81 22.24
C HIS A 240 0.70 7.69 21.29
N GLU A 241 -0.44 8.29 21.67
CA GLU A 241 -1.67 8.26 20.83
C GLU A 241 -1.47 8.79 19.41
N ALA A 242 -0.61 9.80 19.25
CA ALA A 242 -0.26 10.35 17.93
C ALA A 242 0.32 9.32 16.95
N PHE A 243 0.80 8.19 17.45
CA PHE A 243 1.41 7.12 16.65
C PHE A 243 0.51 5.88 16.47
N THR A 244 -0.79 6.03 16.63
CA THR A 244 -1.79 4.95 16.46
C THR A 244 -1.61 4.20 15.13
N ALA A 245 -1.39 4.94 14.04
CA ALA A 245 -1.16 4.33 12.72
C ALA A 245 0.12 3.48 12.65
N MET A 246 1.16 3.84 13.41
CA MET A 246 2.39 3.05 13.49
C MET A 246 2.20 1.77 14.29
N ARG A 247 1.41 1.83 15.40
CA ARG A 247 1.04 0.64 16.17
C ARG A 247 0.22 -0.34 15.35
N ALA A 248 -0.79 0.16 14.63
CA ALA A 248 -1.59 -0.67 13.73
C ALA A 248 -0.73 -1.37 12.69
N ARG A 249 0.20 -0.64 12.05
CA ARG A 249 1.14 -1.24 11.10
C ARG A 249 2.07 -2.26 11.74
N GLY A 250 2.56 -1.97 12.96
CA GLY A 250 3.36 -2.94 13.72
C GLY A 250 2.60 -4.22 14.01
N ALA A 251 1.29 -4.15 14.30
CA ALA A 251 0.46 -5.33 14.49
C ALA A 251 0.24 -6.12 13.20
N GLU A 252 0.05 -5.44 12.06
CA GLU A 252 -0.15 -6.08 10.74
C GLU A 252 1.07 -6.87 10.26
N VAL A 253 2.28 -6.53 10.74
CA VAL A 253 3.53 -7.19 10.33
C VAL A 253 4.03 -8.19 11.37
N THR A 254 3.26 -8.40 12.41
CA THR A 254 3.65 -9.11 13.63
C THR A 254 3.03 -10.49 13.69
N ASP A 255 3.81 -11.45 14.17
CA ASP A 255 3.32 -12.79 14.49
C ASP A 255 2.80 -12.89 15.93
N ILE A 256 3.42 -12.16 16.87
CA ILE A 256 3.06 -12.17 18.30
C ILE A 256 3.14 -10.74 18.86
N ALA A 257 2.18 -10.36 19.68
CA ALA A 257 2.20 -9.09 20.38
C ALA A 257 2.54 -9.26 21.86
N ILE A 258 3.52 -8.50 22.36
CA ILE A 258 3.76 -8.37 23.81
C ILE A 258 3.05 -7.12 24.29
N LEU A 259 2.08 -7.28 25.18
CA LEU A 259 1.39 -6.20 25.82
C LEU A 259 2.04 -5.87 27.17
N VAL A 260 2.76 -4.75 27.26
CA VAL A 260 3.42 -4.33 28.49
C VAL A 260 2.47 -3.48 29.33
N VAL A 261 2.20 -3.92 30.56
CA VAL A 261 1.34 -3.22 31.50
C VAL A 261 2.10 -3.04 32.83
N ALA A 262 2.12 -1.82 33.33
CA ALA A 262 2.77 -1.56 34.61
C ALA A 262 1.91 -2.00 35.80
N ALA A 263 2.49 -2.76 36.71
CA ALA A 263 1.79 -3.32 37.87
C ALA A 263 1.35 -2.29 38.90
N ASP A 264 1.93 -1.09 38.88
CA ASP A 264 1.59 0.03 39.75
C ASP A 264 0.47 0.92 39.20
N ASP A 265 0.37 1.07 37.86
CA ASP A 265 -0.60 1.95 37.19
C ASP A 265 -1.90 1.26 36.84
N GLY A 266 -1.83 0.07 36.28
CA GLY A 266 -2.99 -0.68 35.78
C GLY A 266 -3.22 -0.55 34.28
N VAL A 267 -4.40 -0.97 33.84
CA VAL A 267 -4.78 -0.90 32.42
C VAL A 267 -5.20 0.52 32.06
N MET A 268 -4.49 1.13 31.12
CA MET A 268 -4.69 2.52 30.65
C MET A 268 -5.38 2.54 29.28
N PRO A 269 -5.98 3.67 28.85
CA PRO A 269 -6.66 3.75 27.54
C PRO A 269 -5.80 3.32 26.35
N GLN A 270 -4.53 3.69 26.32
CA GLN A 270 -3.59 3.26 25.27
C GLN A 270 -3.27 1.77 25.33
N THR A 271 -3.37 1.15 26.51
CA THR A 271 -3.25 -0.30 26.65
C THR A 271 -4.43 -1.00 25.98
N VAL A 272 -5.64 -0.47 26.18
CA VAL A 272 -6.86 -0.99 25.54
C VAL A 272 -6.81 -0.78 24.03
N GLU A 273 -6.33 0.35 23.56
CA GLU A 273 -6.14 0.62 22.14
C GLU A 273 -5.14 -0.36 21.51
N ALA A 274 -3.98 -0.57 22.14
CA ALA A 274 -2.99 -1.53 21.70
C ALA A 274 -3.54 -2.97 21.66
N LEU A 275 -4.33 -3.34 22.67
CA LEU A 275 -5.02 -4.62 22.73
C LEU A 275 -6.01 -4.80 21.58
N ASN A 276 -6.83 -3.79 21.30
CA ASN A 276 -7.79 -3.82 20.19
C ASN A 276 -7.08 -3.98 18.83
N HIS A 277 -5.93 -3.33 18.65
CA HIS A 277 -5.12 -3.49 17.42
C HIS A 277 -4.60 -4.92 17.27
N ALA A 278 -4.06 -5.51 18.33
CA ALA A 278 -3.56 -6.88 18.29
C ALA A 278 -4.69 -7.90 18.04
N GLN A 279 -5.83 -7.72 18.72
CA GLN A 279 -7.01 -8.57 18.51
C GLN A 279 -7.59 -8.43 17.10
N SER A 280 -7.65 -7.20 16.55
CA SER A 280 -8.11 -6.97 15.17
C SER A 280 -7.20 -7.61 14.13
N ALA A 281 -5.91 -7.68 14.41
CA ALA A 281 -4.93 -8.37 13.56
C ALA A 281 -4.94 -9.90 13.76
N GLY A 282 -5.66 -10.41 14.75
CA GLY A 282 -5.76 -11.85 15.04
C GLY A 282 -4.46 -12.46 15.54
N VAL A 283 -3.51 -11.68 16.07
CA VAL A 283 -2.23 -12.17 16.57
C VAL A 283 -2.30 -12.61 18.03
N PRO A 284 -1.64 -13.69 18.43
CA PRO A 284 -1.51 -14.10 19.82
C PRO A 284 -0.88 -13.00 20.67
N ILE A 285 -1.32 -12.90 21.93
CA ILE A 285 -0.86 -11.88 22.86
C ILE A 285 -0.19 -12.53 24.06
N VAL A 286 1.00 -12.06 24.41
CA VAL A 286 1.70 -12.37 25.67
C VAL A 286 1.69 -11.10 26.53
N VAL A 287 1.27 -11.20 27.79
CA VAL A 287 1.19 -10.05 28.70
C VAL A 287 2.42 -9.99 29.58
N ALA A 288 3.17 -8.89 29.47
CA ALA A 288 4.29 -8.58 30.37
C ALA A 288 3.84 -7.61 31.46
N VAL A 289 3.65 -8.09 32.66
CA VAL A 289 3.32 -7.27 33.84
C VAL A 289 4.61 -6.71 34.41
N ASN A 290 4.90 -5.45 34.07
CA ASN A 290 6.16 -4.79 34.37
C ASN A 290 6.12 -4.02 35.70
N LYS A 291 7.28 -3.64 36.20
CA LYS A 291 7.50 -2.86 37.44
C LYS A 291 7.06 -3.60 38.71
N VAL A 292 7.21 -4.95 38.72
CA VAL A 292 6.87 -5.75 39.91
C VAL A 292 7.81 -5.49 41.11
N ASP A 293 8.92 -4.77 40.88
CA ASP A 293 9.85 -4.33 41.92
C ASP A 293 9.33 -3.17 42.76
N LYS A 294 8.26 -2.49 42.34
CA LYS A 294 7.68 -1.37 43.10
C LYS A 294 6.83 -1.87 44.28
N PRO A 295 6.81 -1.12 45.40
CA PRO A 295 6.04 -1.53 46.60
C PRO A 295 4.53 -1.51 46.37
N ASP A 296 4.04 -0.69 45.43
CA ASP A 296 2.63 -0.57 45.08
C ASP A 296 2.21 -1.52 43.93
N ALA A 297 3.10 -2.38 43.47
CA ALA A 297 2.84 -3.33 42.41
C ALA A 297 1.76 -4.35 42.78
N ASN A 298 0.77 -4.50 41.90
CA ASN A 298 -0.31 -5.48 42.09
C ASN A 298 -0.58 -6.26 40.79
N PRO A 299 0.20 -7.30 40.48
CA PRO A 299 0.02 -8.11 39.29
C PRO A 299 -1.35 -8.79 39.18
N ALA A 300 -1.94 -9.22 40.33
CA ALA A 300 -3.25 -9.85 40.36
C ALA A 300 -4.36 -8.90 39.87
N LYS A 301 -4.26 -7.62 40.21
CA LYS A 301 -5.19 -6.58 39.72
C LYS A 301 -5.14 -6.45 38.20
N ILE A 302 -3.96 -6.52 37.60
CA ILE A 302 -3.77 -6.45 36.15
C ILE A 302 -4.44 -7.62 35.46
N ARG A 303 -4.21 -8.85 35.96
CA ARG A 303 -4.85 -10.07 35.43
C ARG A 303 -6.37 -9.97 35.48
N GLN A 304 -6.92 -9.46 36.58
CA GLN A 304 -8.35 -9.24 36.72
C GLN A 304 -8.88 -8.18 35.75
N GLN A 305 -8.21 -7.03 35.60
CA GLN A 305 -8.61 -5.97 34.67
C GLN A 305 -8.59 -6.45 33.22
N LEU A 306 -7.57 -7.20 32.79
CA LEU A 306 -7.45 -7.70 31.42
C LEU A 306 -8.46 -8.79 31.10
N THR A 307 -8.97 -9.51 32.10
CA THR A 307 -10.08 -10.47 31.94
C THR A 307 -11.35 -9.77 31.42
N GLU A 308 -11.59 -8.50 31.78
CA GLU A 308 -12.72 -7.70 31.24
C GLU A 308 -12.62 -7.46 29.71
N TYR A 309 -11.42 -7.59 29.16
CA TYR A 309 -11.12 -7.45 27.74
C TYR A 309 -10.86 -8.79 27.04
N ASN A 310 -11.36 -9.90 27.61
CA ASN A 310 -11.20 -11.27 27.09
C ASN A 310 -9.75 -11.80 27.06
N LEU A 311 -8.84 -11.21 27.83
CA LEU A 311 -7.53 -11.80 28.08
C LEU A 311 -7.55 -12.50 29.43
N VAL A 312 -7.72 -13.82 29.40
CA VAL A 312 -7.76 -14.67 30.59
C VAL A 312 -6.43 -15.36 30.75
N ALA A 313 -5.82 -15.18 31.93
CA ALA A 313 -4.55 -15.83 32.22
C ALA A 313 -4.69 -17.36 32.29
N GLU A 314 -3.64 -18.09 31.90
CA GLU A 314 -3.59 -19.55 32.02
C GLU A 314 -3.88 -20.04 33.45
N GLU A 315 -3.42 -19.31 34.46
CA GLU A 315 -3.68 -19.57 35.88
C GLU A 315 -5.20 -19.58 36.19
N TYR A 316 -6.01 -18.90 35.41
CA TYR A 316 -7.47 -18.83 35.54
C TYR A 316 -8.22 -19.65 34.48
N GLY A 317 -7.48 -20.55 33.79
CA GLY A 317 -8.04 -21.44 32.77
C GLY A 317 -8.20 -20.81 31.40
N GLY A 318 -7.52 -19.70 31.13
CA GLY A 318 -7.42 -19.07 29.81
C GLY A 318 -6.28 -19.64 28.98
N ASP A 319 -6.00 -18.97 27.89
CA ASP A 319 -4.97 -19.31 26.88
C ASP A 319 -3.88 -18.22 26.74
N THR A 320 -3.95 -17.15 27.54
CA THR A 320 -3.00 -16.06 27.48
C THR A 320 -1.92 -16.18 28.52
N MET A 321 -0.66 -16.14 28.10
CA MET A 321 0.49 -16.17 29.00
C MET A 321 0.71 -14.79 29.64
N PHE A 322 0.84 -14.76 30.98
CA PHE A 322 1.18 -13.58 31.75
C PHE A 322 2.50 -13.80 32.45
N VAL A 323 3.45 -12.89 32.22
CA VAL A 323 4.78 -12.94 32.81
C VAL A 323 5.02 -11.70 33.67
N ASP A 324 5.40 -11.90 34.90
CA ASP A 324 5.72 -10.84 35.85
C ASP A 324 7.19 -10.44 35.69
N ILE A 325 7.45 -9.20 35.27
CA ILE A 325 8.80 -8.73 34.97
C ILE A 325 9.18 -7.46 35.74
N SER A 326 10.45 -7.25 35.93
CA SER A 326 11.05 -5.96 36.23
C SER A 326 12.12 -5.65 35.18
N ALA A 327 11.77 -4.82 34.22
CA ALA A 327 12.72 -4.35 33.20
C ALA A 327 13.93 -3.62 33.83
N LEU A 328 13.70 -2.88 34.92
CA LEU A 328 14.75 -2.16 35.64
C LEU A 328 15.76 -3.10 36.28
N GLN A 329 15.29 -4.19 36.91
CA GLN A 329 16.12 -5.17 37.59
C GLN A 329 16.52 -6.35 36.67
N ARG A 330 16.07 -6.36 35.42
CA ARG A 330 16.23 -7.46 34.45
C ARG A 330 15.73 -8.82 34.99
N LYS A 331 14.66 -8.80 35.77
CA LYS A 331 14.03 -10.00 36.33
C LYS A 331 12.87 -10.45 35.46
N GLY A 332 12.74 -11.76 35.22
CA GLY A 332 11.65 -12.34 34.43
C GLY A 332 11.75 -12.09 32.93
N ILE A 333 12.89 -11.57 32.42
CA ILE A 333 13.08 -11.29 30.99
C ILE A 333 13.24 -12.62 30.21
N ASP A 334 14.00 -13.57 30.75
CA ASP A 334 14.18 -14.87 30.13
C ASP A 334 12.85 -15.64 30.12
N ASP A 335 12.07 -15.58 31.20
CA ASP A 335 10.72 -16.17 31.27
C ASP A 335 9.78 -15.54 30.22
N LEU A 336 9.92 -14.23 29.96
CA LEU A 336 9.16 -13.55 28.91
C LEU A 336 9.53 -14.05 27.51
N LEU A 337 10.81 -14.23 27.23
CA LEU A 337 11.28 -14.75 25.95
C LEU A 337 10.84 -16.21 25.75
N GLU A 338 10.90 -17.00 26.80
CA GLU A 338 10.39 -18.37 26.80
C GLU A 338 8.89 -18.43 26.52
N ALA A 339 8.09 -17.58 27.19
CA ALA A 339 6.65 -17.47 26.95
C ALA A 339 6.32 -17.11 25.48
N VAL A 340 7.08 -16.21 24.89
CA VAL A 340 6.94 -15.84 23.47
C VAL A 340 7.25 -17.01 22.56
N LEU A 341 8.33 -17.76 22.80
CA LEU A 341 8.71 -18.92 21.99
C LEU A 341 7.69 -20.06 22.14
N LEU A 342 7.22 -20.32 23.35
CA LEU A 342 6.16 -21.32 23.58
C LEU A 342 4.87 -20.94 22.86
N THR A 343 4.50 -19.67 22.89
CA THR A 343 3.31 -19.17 22.15
C THR A 343 3.51 -19.33 20.64
N ALA A 344 4.71 -19.02 20.13
CA ALA A 344 5.06 -19.21 18.72
C ALA A 344 4.90 -20.66 18.28
N ASP A 345 5.49 -21.57 19.05
CA ASP A 345 5.54 -23.01 18.71
C ASP A 345 4.15 -23.69 18.89
N ALA A 346 3.34 -23.21 19.84
CA ALA A 346 2.02 -23.78 20.11
C ALA A 346 0.91 -23.27 19.20
N ALA A 347 0.95 -21.98 18.81
CA ALA A 347 -0.15 -21.31 18.14
C ALA A 347 0.10 -21.01 16.66
N LEU A 348 1.35 -21.05 16.19
CA LEU A 348 1.73 -20.56 14.87
C LEU A 348 2.57 -21.57 14.09
N ASP A 349 2.40 -21.59 12.78
CA ASP A 349 3.30 -22.27 11.83
C ASP A 349 4.16 -21.23 11.11
N LEU A 350 5.31 -20.92 11.71
CA LEU A 350 6.22 -19.89 11.25
C LEU A 350 7.26 -20.47 10.29
N ARG A 351 6.88 -20.62 9.03
CA ARG A 351 7.75 -21.11 7.96
C ARG A 351 7.79 -20.10 6.81
N ALA A 352 8.90 -20.00 6.13
CA ALA A 352 9.06 -19.21 4.92
C ALA A 352 10.11 -19.84 4.00
N ASN A 353 9.99 -19.59 2.71
CA ASN A 353 10.96 -20.02 1.72
C ASN A 353 12.09 -18.98 1.61
N PRO A 354 13.34 -19.30 2.00
CA PRO A 354 14.47 -18.39 1.86
C PRO A 354 15.08 -18.37 0.45
N ASN A 355 14.76 -19.36 -0.38
CA ASN A 355 15.44 -19.59 -1.68
C ASN A 355 14.76 -18.87 -2.86
N LYS A 356 13.91 -17.88 -2.60
CA LYS A 356 13.26 -17.05 -3.61
C LYS A 356 13.67 -15.58 -3.49
N ASP A 357 13.20 -14.77 -4.44
CA ASP A 357 13.37 -13.33 -4.41
C ASP A 357 12.68 -12.73 -3.17
N ALA A 358 13.36 -11.79 -2.53
CA ALA A 358 12.89 -11.25 -1.26
C ALA A 358 11.62 -10.43 -1.42
N ARG A 359 10.74 -10.60 -0.44
CA ARG A 359 9.54 -9.80 -0.22
C ARG A 359 9.40 -9.46 1.25
N GLY A 360 8.76 -8.35 1.51
CA GLY A 360 8.51 -7.94 2.88
C GLY A 360 7.92 -6.53 2.94
N VAL A 361 8.16 -5.87 4.05
CA VAL A 361 7.54 -4.58 4.38
C VAL A 361 8.59 -3.57 4.83
N ALA A 362 8.43 -2.32 4.40
CA ALA A 362 9.21 -1.20 4.91
C ALA A 362 8.64 -0.77 6.28
N ILE A 363 9.40 -0.95 7.34
CA ILE A 363 8.99 -0.59 8.70
C ILE A 363 9.09 0.92 8.89
N GLU A 364 10.25 1.48 8.56
CA GLU A 364 10.53 2.89 8.65
C GLU A 364 11.45 3.33 7.52
N ALA A 365 11.29 4.57 7.07
CA ALA A 365 12.22 5.13 6.11
C ALA A 365 12.40 6.63 6.33
N ASN A 366 13.62 7.10 6.14
CA ASN A 366 13.98 8.49 6.30
C ASN A 366 14.95 8.96 5.21
N LEU A 367 15.10 10.27 5.09
CA LEU A 367 16.06 10.89 4.18
C LEU A 367 17.28 11.35 4.99
N ASP A 368 18.35 10.58 4.93
CA ASP A 368 19.65 10.97 5.53
C ASP A 368 20.39 11.95 4.63
N LYS A 369 20.94 13.01 5.22
CA LYS A 369 21.64 14.08 4.48
C LYS A 369 22.90 13.60 3.74
N GLY A 370 23.51 12.52 4.22
CA GLY A 370 24.76 11.97 3.65
C GLY A 370 24.55 10.70 2.83
N ARG A 371 23.63 9.85 3.27
CA ARG A 371 23.38 8.52 2.71
C ARG A 371 22.22 8.47 1.73
N GLY A 372 21.36 9.51 1.71
CA GLY A 372 20.17 9.56 0.87
C GLY A 372 18.96 8.88 1.51
N ALA A 373 18.11 8.26 0.71
CA ALA A 373 16.99 7.49 1.24
C ALA A 373 17.49 6.22 1.94
N VAL A 374 17.13 6.09 3.21
CA VAL A 374 17.43 4.95 4.08
C VAL A 374 16.10 4.33 4.48
N ALA A 375 15.92 3.05 4.24
CA ALA A 375 14.72 2.34 4.64
C ALA A 375 15.09 1.13 5.51
N THR A 376 14.43 0.98 6.65
CA THR A 376 14.47 -0.25 7.43
C THR A 376 13.37 -1.15 6.91
N VAL A 377 13.74 -2.29 6.35
CA VAL A 377 12.82 -3.28 5.81
C VAL A 377 12.87 -4.57 6.62
N LEU A 378 11.73 -5.22 6.75
CA LEU A 378 11.62 -6.56 7.29
C LEU A 378 11.37 -7.53 6.15
N VAL A 379 12.26 -8.48 5.96
CA VAL A 379 12.09 -9.55 4.99
C VAL A 379 11.08 -10.55 5.55
N GLN A 380 10.00 -10.81 4.81
CA GLN A 380 8.98 -11.80 5.19
C GLN A 380 9.23 -13.16 4.53
N SER A 381 9.66 -13.15 3.29
CA SER A 381 10.03 -14.36 2.54
C SER A 381 11.13 -14.07 1.54
N GLY A 382 11.85 -15.09 1.12
CA GLY A 382 13.00 -14.95 0.24
C GLY A 382 14.25 -14.41 0.93
N THR A 383 15.29 -14.14 0.16
CA THR A 383 16.54 -13.57 0.66
C THR A 383 16.91 -12.33 -0.13
N LEU A 384 17.01 -11.18 0.56
CA LEU A 384 17.44 -9.91 0.01
C LEU A 384 18.97 -9.86 -0.04
N ARG A 385 19.54 -9.45 -1.17
CA ARG A 385 20.99 -9.37 -1.37
C ARG A 385 21.42 -7.98 -1.83
N VAL A 386 22.65 -7.63 -1.50
CA VAL A 386 23.27 -6.43 -2.08
C VAL A 386 23.38 -6.59 -3.58
N GLY A 387 22.91 -5.60 -4.33
CA GLY A 387 22.84 -5.61 -5.77
C GLY A 387 21.46 -5.88 -6.37
N ASP A 388 20.50 -6.33 -5.56
CA ASP A 388 19.13 -6.57 -6.01
C ASP A 388 18.43 -5.27 -6.41
N ALA A 389 17.62 -5.34 -7.46
CA ALA A 389 16.71 -4.27 -7.84
C ALA A 389 15.42 -4.40 -7.04
N ILE A 390 15.08 -3.40 -6.24
CA ILE A 390 13.90 -3.44 -5.36
C ILE A 390 12.90 -2.34 -5.67
N VAL A 391 11.65 -2.65 -5.41
CA VAL A 391 10.54 -1.70 -5.37
C VAL A 391 9.96 -1.71 -3.95
N ALA A 392 9.83 -0.55 -3.34
CA ALA A 392 9.19 -0.38 -2.03
C ALA A 392 8.12 0.71 -2.14
N GLY A 393 6.85 0.32 -2.18
CA GLY A 393 5.76 1.24 -2.50
C GLY A 393 5.99 1.94 -3.85
N THR A 394 6.10 3.26 -3.84
CA THR A 394 6.41 4.09 -5.01
C THR A 394 7.91 4.38 -5.18
N ALA A 395 8.74 3.93 -4.24
CA ALA A 395 10.19 4.03 -4.34
C ALA A 395 10.77 2.81 -5.05
N HIS A 396 11.86 3.00 -5.78
CA HIS A 396 12.59 1.92 -6.43
C HIS A 396 14.08 2.20 -6.34
N GLY A 397 14.89 1.20 -6.57
CA GLY A 397 16.34 1.37 -6.62
C GLY A 397 17.09 0.06 -6.55
N ARG A 398 18.42 0.14 -6.62
CA ARG A 398 19.29 -1.01 -6.45
C ARG A 398 19.90 -0.97 -5.04
N VAL A 399 19.83 -2.06 -4.33
CA VAL A 399 20.43 -2.21 -3.00
C VAL A 399 21.95 -2.01 -3.12
N ARG A 400 22.45 -0.89 -2.62
CA ARG A 400 23.88 -0.56 -2.65
C ARG A 400 24.63 -1.13 -1.45
N ALA A 401 23.97 -1.12 -0.31
CA ALA A 401 24.47 -1.66 0.94
C ALA A 401 23.30 -1.97 1.86
N MET A 402 23.48 -2.94 2.72
CA MET A 402 22.57 -3.27 3.81
C MET A 402 23.34 -3.25 5.11
N PHE A 403 22.66 -2.86 6.19
CA PHE A 403 23.23 -2.82 7.54
C PHE A 403 22.26 -3.51 8.51
N ASP A 404 22.83 -4.19 9.50
CA ASP A 404 22.08 -4.70 10.63
C ASP A 404 21.69 -3.58 11.60
N GLU A 405 21.01 -3.93 12.68
CA GLU A 405 20.61 -3.00 13.76
C GLU A 405 21.78 -2.37 14.52
N TYR A 406 22.97 -2.94 14.42
CA TYR A 406 24.21 -2.43 15.02
C TYR A 406 25.01 -1.54 14.07
N GLY A 407 24.58 -1.42 12.82
CA GLY A 407 25.28 -0.67 11.78
C GLY A 407 26.40 -1.45 11.07
N ASN A 408 26.50 -2.76 11.28
CA ASN A 408 27.45 -3.59 10.56
C ASN A 408 26.92 -3.90 9.16
N PRO A 409 27.78 -3.91 8.12
CA PRO A 409 27.37 -4.27 6.79
C PRO A 409 27.01 -5.75 6.70
N VAL A 410 25.90 -6.05 6.02
CA VAL A 410 25.46 -7.41 5.72
C VAL A 410 25.27 -7.58 4.22
N GLU A 411 25.60 -8.74 3.69
CA GLU A 411 25.50 -9.03 2.24
C GLU A 411 24.14 -9.60 1.88
N GLU A 412 23.51 -10.33 2.81
CA GLU A 412 22.21 -10.95 2.60
C GLU A 412 21.35 -10.91 3.87
N ALA A 413 20.02 -10.87 3.67
CA ALA A 413 19.02 -10.89 4.72
C ALA A 413 17.92 -11.88 4.36
N GLY A 414 17.76 -12.92 5.16
CA GLY A 414 16.71 -13.94 5.04
C GLY A 414 15.42 -13.56 5.75
N PRO A 415 14.44 -14.48 5.79
CA PRO A 415 13.13 -14.24 6.41
C PRO A 415 13.22 -13.81 7.88
N SER A 416 12.32 -12.93 8.26
CA SER A 416 12.21 -12.30 9.59
C SER A 416 13.43 -11.47 10.02
N ARG A 417 14.38 -11.18 9.12
CA ARG A 417 15.52 -10.34 9.44
C ARG A 417 15.24 -8.88 9.06
N PRO A 418 15.32 -7.94 10.02
CA PRO A 418 15.26 -6.53 9.74
C PRO A 418 16.63 -6.03 9.24
N VAL A 419 16.65 -5.21 8.21
CA VAL A 419 17.87 -4.59 7.69
C VAL A 419 17.62 -3.17 7.23
N GLN A 420 18.63 -2.30 7.39
CA GLN A 420 18.65 -0.98 6.77
C GLN A 420 19.17 -1.09 5.34
N VAL A 421 18.38 -0.63 4.38
CA VAL A 421 18.71 -0.66 2.96
C VAL A 421 19.05 0.74 2.47
N LEU A 422 20.14 0.84 1.73
CA LEU A 422 20.57 2.04 1.01
C LEU A 422 20.49 1.81 -0.50
N GLY A 423 20.07 2.83 -1.24
CA GLY A 423 20.08 2.80 -2.71
C GLY A 423 18.75 3.10 -3.36
N LEU A 424 17.70 3.32 -2.56
CA LEU A 424 16.40 3.77 -3.06
C LEU A 424 16.47 5.19 -3.63
N THR A 425 15.69 5.47 -4.66
CA THR A 425 15.60 6.79 -5.31
C THR A 425 14.78 7.79 -4.52
N SER A 426 13.84 7.31 -3.71
CA SER A 426 12.97 8.10 -2.85
C SER A 426 12.71 7.35 -1.53
N VAL A 427 12.08 8.02 -0.59
CA VAL A 427 11.75 7.46 0.72
C VAL A 427 10.40 6.72 0.59
N PRO A 428 10.34 5.39 0.79
CA PRO A 428 9.07 4.67 0.87
C PRO A 428 8.31 5.06 2.14
N ARG A 429 7.03 4.78 2.18
CA ARG A 429 6.23 4.97 3.40
C ARG A 429 6.39 3.76 4.32
N ALA A 430 6.33 4.01 5.60
CA ALA A 430 6.22 2.92 6.57
C ALA A 430 4.94 2.11 6.31
N GLY A 431 5.07 0.80 6.22
CA GLY A 431 4.02 -0.14 5.86
C GLY A 431 3.90 -0.43 4.35
N ASP A 432 4.72 0.21 3.49
CA ASP A 432 4.73 -0.15 2.08
C ASP A 432 5.36 -1.55 1.88
N SER A 433 4.73 -2.37 1.06
CA SER A 433 5.32 -3.64 0.63
C SER A 433 6.55 -3.40 -0.24
N PHE A 434 7.59 -4.21 -0.05
CA PHE A 434 8.72 -4.26 -0.96
C PHE A 434 8.86 -5.63 -1.61
N LEU A 435 9.43 -5.64 -2.80
CA LEU A 435 9.77 -6.85 -3.53
C LEU A 435 11.04 -6.65 -4.36
N VAL A 436 11.74 -7.74 -4.62
CA VAL A 436 12.84 -7.78 -5.59
C VAL A 436 12.24 -7.92 -6.99
N ALA A 437 12.67 -7.06 -7.91
CA ALA A 437 12.28 -7.10 -9.31
C ALA A 437 13.40 -7.72 -10.16
N PRO A 438 13.08 -8.32 -11.31
CA PRO A 438 14.09 -8.93 -12.18
C PRO A 438 15.18 -7.96 -12.64
N ASP A 439 14.85 -6.69 -12.83
CA ASP A 439 15.79 -5.66 -13.25
C ASP A 439 15.35 -4.24 -12.82
N ASP A 440 16.28 -3.28 -12.91
CA ASP A 440 16.03 -1.87 -12.53
C ASP A 440 14.93 -1.21 -13.38
N ARG A 441 14.74 -1.66 -14.63
CA ARG A 441 13.73 -1.10 -15.52
C ARG A 441 12.34 -1.53 -15.08
N THR A 442 12.18 -2.80 -14.79
CA THR A 442 10.92 -3.36 -14.24
C THR A 442 10.61 -2.73 -12.90
N ALA A 443 11.60 -2.62 -11.99
CA ALA A 443 11.45 -1.95 -10.71
C ALA A 443 10.91 -0.52 -10.87
N ARG A 444 11.50 0.25 -11.78
CA ARG A 444 11.06 1.61 -12.08
C ARG A 444 9.64 1.65 -12.65
N GLN A 445 9.30 0.78 -13.58
CA GLN A 445 7.98 0.76 -14.21
C GLN A 445 6.88 0.42 -13.21
N ILE A 446 7.12 -0.52 -12.31
CA ILE A 446 6.20 -0.85 -11.21
C ILE A 446 6.00 0.38 -10.30
N ALA A 447 7.09 1.02 -9.87
CA ALA A 447 7.03 2.21 -9.02
C ALA A 447 6.28 3.37 -9.69
N ASP A 448 6.55 3.65 -10.97
CA ASP A 448 5.88 4.69 -11.75
C ASP A 448 4.37 4.42 -11.87
N ARG A 449 3.95 3.16 -12.05
CA ARG A 449 2.53 2.77 -12.10
C ARG A 449 1.85 2.91 -10.73
N ARG A 450 2.50 2.45 -9.66
CA ARG A 450 2.00 2.62 -8.27
C ARG A 450 1.82 4.10 -7.95
N GLU A 451 2.80 4.95 -8.31
CA GLU A 451 2.71 6.39 -8.11
C GLU A 451 1.56 7.04 -8.90
N ALA A 452 1.35 6.62 -10.14
CA ALA A 452 0.25 7.10 -10.97
C ALA A 452 -1.11 6.70 -10.36
N ALA A 453 -1.24 5.45 -9.89
CA ALA A 453 -2.42 4.94 -9.23
C ALA A 453 -2.74 5.71 -7.93
N GLU A 454 -1.71 5.97 -7.12
CA GLU A 454 -1.84 6.72 -5.86
C GLU A 454 -2.21 8.19 -6.10
N ARG A 455 -1.61 8.84 -7.11
CA ARG A 455 -2.00 10.20 -7.51
C ARG A 455 -3.47 10.27 -7.96
N ALA A 456 -3.92 9.29 -8.74
CA ALA A 456 -5.32 9.21 -9.18
C ALA A 456 -6.27 9.04 -7.98
N ALA A 457 -5.96 8.14 -7.05
CA ALA A 457 -6.74 7.93 -5.83
C ALA A 457 -6.79 9.19 -4.94
N THR A 458 -5.65 9.90 -4.81
CA THR A 458 -5.58 11.14 -4.02
C THR A 458 -6.40 12.25 -4.67
N LEU A 459 -6.36 12.37 -5.99
CA LEU A 459 -7.16 13.35 -6.73
C LEU A 459 -8.66 13.04 -6.62
N ALA A 460 -9.05 11.76 -6.68
CA ALA A 460 -10.43 11.33 -6.48
C ALA A 460 -10.94 11.70 -5.07
N LYS A 461 -10.15 11.43 -4.03
CA LYS A 461 -10.47 11.80 -2.64
C LYS A 461 -10.55 13.33 -2.42
N ARG A 462 -9.73 14.13 -3.12
CA ARG A 462 -9.72 15.59 -3.02
C ARG A 462 -10.87 16.26 -3.76
N ARG A 463 -11.49 15.59 -4.73
CA ARG A 463 -12.73 16.06 -5.36
C ARG A 463 -13.84 15.97 -4.30
N LYS A 464 -13.95 17.03 -3.50
CA LYS A 464 -14.98 17.17 -2.46
C LYS A 464 -16.35 16.86 -3.06
N ARG A 465 -17.14 16.05 -2.37
CA ARG A 465 -18.58 15.98 -2.56
C ARG A 465 -19.12 17.40 -2.44
N ILE A 466 -19.54 18.00 -3.54
CA ILE A 466 -20.28 19.27 -3.50
C ILE A 466 -21.67 18.85 -3.07
N SER A 467 -21.97 19.03 -1.78
CA SER A 467 -23.33 18.81 -1.28
C SER A 467 -24.25 19.92 -1.79
N LEU A 468 -25.56 19.67 -1.83
CA LEU A 468 -26.55 20.71 -2.10
C LEU A 468 -26.44 21.89 -1.12
N GLU A 469 -25.93 21.64 0.06
CA GLU A 469 -25.67 22.63 1.09
C GLU A 469 -24.49 23.54 0.69
N ASP A 470 -23.38 22.95 0.23
CA ASP A 470 -22.20 23.69 -0.30
C ASP A 470 -22.59 24.54 -1.51
N PHE A 471 -23.48 24.03 -2.39
CA PHE A 471 -23.97 24.74 -3.55
C PHE A 471 -24.88 25.94 -3.15
N ASN A 472 -25.75 25.75 -2.16
CA ASN A 472 -26.57 26.83 -1.59
C ASN A 472 -25.70 27.89 -0.90
N GLU A 473 -24.67 27.48 -0.18
CA GLU A 473 -23.74 28.40 0.47
C GLU A 473 -22.92 29.19 -0.54
N ALA A 474 -22.46 28.55 -1.64
CA ALA A 474 -21.79 29.22 -2.73
C ALA A 474 -22.70 30.19 -3.48
N LEU A 475 -23.98 29.87 -3.66
CA LEU A 475 -24.99 30.78 -4.23
C LEU A 475 -25.26 31.98 -3.32
N GLN A 476 -25.31 31.79 -1.99
CA GLN A 476 -25.49 32.87 -1.03
C GLN A 476 -24.26 33.79 -0.93
N GLN A 477 -23.06 33.27 -1.18
CA GLN A 477 -21.79 34.01 -1.18
C GLN A 477 -21.49 34.71 -2.53
N GLY A 478 -22.33 34.53 -3.55
CA GLY A 478 -22.22 35.26 -4.84
C GLY A 478 -20.98 34.91 -5.65
N LYS A 479 -20.48 33.68 -5.53
CA LYS A 479 -19.36 33.16 -6.33
C LYS A 479 -19.82 32.22 -7.41
#